data_a6894b9654360ae9d2a6be86f4c239ce
#
_entry.id   a6894b9654360ae9d2a6be86f4c239ce
#
_cell.length_a   1.000
_cell.length_b   1.000
_cell.length_c   1.000
_cell.angle_alpha   90.00
_cell.angle_beta   90.00
_cell.angle_gamma   90.00
#
_symmetry.space_group_name_H-M   'P 1'
#
loop_
_entity.id
_entity.type
_entity.pdbx_description
1 polymer ?
#
loop_
_entity_poly.entity_id
_entity_poly.type
_entity_poly.pdbx_seq_one_letter_code
_entity_poly.pdbx_strand_id
1 'polypeptide(L)'
;MASPSALSRCVVSPTGKHTASLIFLHGSGDSGQGIKSWIREILKQDLAFEHIKVIFPTAPAQPYTPMMGEMSNVWFDRYKISMDSCENLESVDSMCQILTNLINDEVKTGIAKNRILLGGFSMGGAMAMHLAYRFHRDVAGVFALSGFLNKDSVVYKEIKEVKCRLPELFQWHGNADTLVLPQWGEETNKILKSLGVTTTFHSSPNMYHELNLRELHHLKAWILKQLPTDFTGAQKSQVL
;
A
#
# COMPACT_ATOMS: atom_id res chain seq x y z
N MET A 1 15.45 14.51 22.18
CA MET A 1 14.55 13.48 21.64
C MET A 1 15.34 12.71 20.59
N ALA A 2 15.48 11.39 20.73
CA ALA A 2 16.13 10.57 19.71
C ALA A 2 15.33 10.66 18.40
N SER A 3 15.99 10.90 17.27
CA SER A 3 15.36 10.78 15.95
C SER A 3 14.73 9.39 15.84
N PRO A 4 13.48 9.26 15.37
CA PRO A 4 12.90 7.95 15.16
C PRO A 4 13.82 7.18 14.22
N SER A 5 14.29 6.01 14.68
CA SER A 5 15.18 5.16 13.89
C SER A 5 14.51 4.84 12.54
N ALA A 6 15.26 4.99 11.45
CA ALA A 6 14.76 4.68 10.12
C ALA A 6 14.28 3.22 10.08
N LEU A 7 13.11 2.97 9.49
CA LEU A 7 12.60 1.62 9.30
C LEU A 7 13.60 0.75 8.53
N SER A 8 13.83 -0.47 9.01
CA SER A 8 14.51 -1.50 8.23
C SER A 8 13.74 -1.74 6.94
N ARG A 9 14.42 -1.85 5.82
CA ARG A 9 13.80 -1.99 4.50
C ARG A 9 14.63 -2.83 3.54
N CYS A 10 13.97 -3.64 2.75
CA CYS A 10 14.55 -4.27 1.56
C CYS A 10 14.17 -3.45 0.33
N VAL A 11 15.04 -3.44 -0.66
CA VAL A 11 14.85 -2.67 -1.89
C VAL A 11 15.10 -3.55 -3.10
N VAL A 12 14.27 -3.38 -4.12
CA VAL A 12 14.57 -3.82 -5.49
C VAL A 12 14.83 -2.55 -6.31
N SER A 13 16.07 -2.38 -6.73
CA SER A 13 16.48 -1.22 -7.53
C SER A 13 15.94 -1.33 -8.96
N PRO A 14 15.58 -0.21 -9.60
CA PRO A 14 15.26 -0.21 -11.02
C PRO A 14 16.48 -0.60 -11.84
N THR A 15 16.26 -1.19 -13.02
CA THR A 15 17.33 -1.56 -13.94
C THR A 15 17.83 -0.39 -14.80
N GLY A 16 17.02 0.67 -14.89
CA GLY A 16 17.33 1.92 -15.58
C GLY A 16 17.31 3.13 -14.63
N LYS A 17 17.00 4.30 -15.16
CA LYS A 17 16.94 5.54 -14.38
C LYS A 17 15.78 5.51 -13.39
N HIS A 18 16.06 5.74 -12.10
CA HIS A 18 15.04 5.84 -11.04
C HIS A 18 14.21 7.12 -11.23
N THR A 19 12.94 6.98 -11.60
CA THR A 19 11.99 8.10 -11.78
C THR A 19 10.69 7.94 -11.02
N ALA A 20 10.49 6.82 -10.35
CA ALA A 20 9.30 6.55 -9.54
C ALA A 20 9.60 5.55 -8.41
N SER A 21 8.79 5.53 -7.37
CA SER A 21 8.94 4.62 -6.23
C SER A 21 7.63 3.93 -5.88
N LEU A 22 7.74 2.67 -5.48
CA LEU A 22 6.66 1.86 -4.94
C LEU A 22 7.00 1.48 -3.50
N ILE A 23 6.13 1.79 -2.55
CA ILE A 23 6.25 1.37 -1.15
C ILE A 23 5.23 0.26 -0.93
N PHE A 24 5.70 -0.96 -0.67
CA PHE A 24 4.88 -2.15 -0.46
C PHE A 24 4.95 -2.60 1.00
N LEU A 25 3.83 -2.49 1.71
CA LEU A 25 3.71 -2.80 3.14
C LEU A 25 3.26 -4.26 3.33
N HIS A 26 3.94 -4.99 4.21
CA HIS A 26 3.63 -6.40 4.51
C HIS A 26 2.38 -6.56 5.41
N GLY A 27 1.89 -7.76 5.54
CA GLY A 27 0.80 -8.12 6.46
C GLY A 27 1.26 -8.21 7.93
N SER A 28 0.32 -8.38 8.87
CA SER A 28 0.60 -8.53 10.30
C SER A 28 1.58 -9.68 10.56
N GLY A 29 2.61 -9.43 11.36
CA GLY A 29 3.57 -10.45 11.80
C GLY A 29 4.66 -10.80 10.79
N ASP A 30 4.61 -10.25 9.58
CA ASP A 30 5.62 -10.48 8.53
C ASP A 30 6.73 -9.40 8.59
N SER A 31 7.47 -9.26 7.53
CA SER A 31 8.57 -8.30 7.36
C SER A 31 8.68 -7.86 5.89
N GLY A 32 9.42 -6.79 5.63
CA GLY A 32 9.74 -6.39 4.27
C GLY A 32 10.48 -7.47 3.49
N GLN A 33 11.36 -8.23 4.15
CA GLN A 33 12.04 -9.38 3.52
C GLN A 33 11.08 -10.54 3.26
N GLY A 34 10.16 -10.83 4.18
CA GLY A 34 9.18 -11.91 4.04
C GLY A 34 8.27 -11.68 2.84
N ILE A 35 7.58 -10.53 2.78
CA ILE A 35 6.70 -10.21 1.65
C ILE A 35 7.44 -10.14 0.31
N LYS A 36 8.67 -9.59 0.28
CA LYS A 36 9.53 -9.59 -0.91
C LYS A 36 9.82 -11.00 -1.39
N SER A 37 10.21 -11.89 -0.47
CA SER A 37 10.53 -13.29 -0.79
C SER A 37 9.31 -14.05 -1.27
N TRP A 38 8.15 -13.84 -0.65
CA TRP A 38 6.90 -14.47 -1.05
C TRP A 38 6.49 -14.05 -2.47
N ILE A 39 6.52 -12.75 -2.77
CA ILE A 39 6.24 -12.24 -4.13
C ILE A 39 7.22 -12.83 -5.15
N ARG A 40 8.51 -12.90 -4.80
CA ARG A 40 9.54 -13.50 -5.67
C ARG A 40 9.29 -15.00 -5.92
N GLU A 41 8.83 -15.72 -4.92
CA GLU A 41 8.47 -17.14 -5.06
C GLU A 41 7.31 -17.35 -6.02
N ILE A 42 6.27 -16.51 -5.94
CA ILE A 42 5.10 -16.57 -6.84
C ILE A 42 5.48 -16.16 -8.26
N LEU A 43 6.18 -15.04 -8.43
CA LEU A 43 6.57 -14.51 -9.75
C LEU A 43 7.77 -15.24 -10.38
N LYS A 44 8.49 -16.08 -9.61
CA LYS A 44 9.80 -16.69 -9.95
C LYS A 44 10.89 -15.66 -10.29
N GLN A 45 10.68 -14.42 -9.92
CA GLN A 45 11.58 -13.28 -10.07
C GLN A 45 11.19 -12.17 -9.10
N ASP A 46 12.10 -11.21 -8.86
CA ASP A 46 11.76 -10.04 -8.06
C ASP A 46 10.63 -9.21 -8.73
N LEU A 47 9.83 -8.52 -7.93
CA LEU A 47 8.92 -7.48 -8.42
C LEU A 47 9.75 -6.28 -8.86
N ALA A 48 10.29 -6.35 -10.07
CA ALA A 48 11.22 -5.38 -10.63
C ALA A 48 10.62 -4.63 -11.81
N PHE A 49 11.09 -3.39 -11.98
CA PHE A 49 10.71 -2.50 -13.08
C PHE A 49 11.94 -1.77 -13.60
N GLU A 50 11.86 -1.25 -14.83
CA GLU A 50 12.95 -0.51 -15.43
C GLU A 50 13.26 0.81 -14.70
N HIS A 51 12.21 1.54 -14.27
CA HIS A 51 12.33 2.91 -13.74
C HIS A 51 11.75 3.09 -12.34
N ILE A 52 11.14 2.06 -11.72
CA ILE A 52 10.50 2.13 -10.42
C ILE A 52 11.35 1.39 -9.40
N LYS A 53 11.76 2.08 -8.34
CA LYS A 53 12.34 1.46 -7.15
C LYS A 53 11.23 0.88 -6.28
N VAL A 54 11.34 -0.41 -5.91
CA VAL A 54 10.39 -1.05 -5.00
C VAL A 54 11.00 -1.15 -3.60
N ILE A 55 10.28 -0.62 -2.60
CA ILE A 55 10.73 -0.53 -1.22
C ILE A 55 9.79 -1.38 -0.37
N PHE A 56 10.34 -2.30 0.37
CA PHE A 56 9.64 -3.19 1.31
C PHE A 56 10.11 -2.88 2.74
N PRO A 57 9.51 -1.91 3.43
CA PRO A 57 9.86 -1.63 4.80
C PRO A 57 9.33 -2.72 5.74
N THR A 58 10.00 -2.88 6.90
CA THR A 58 9.55 -3.75 7.99
C THR A 58 8.96 -2.89 9.10
N ALA A 59 7.73 -3.20 9.51
CA ALA A 59 7.09 -2.57 10.66
C ALA A 59 7.89 -2.89 11.94
N PRO A 60 7.99 -1.95 12.88
CA PRO A 60 8.61 -2.24 14.16
C PRO A 60 7.82 -3.29 14.93
N ALA A 61 8.51 -4.11 15.73
CA ALA A 61 7.85 -5.00 16.65
C ALA A 61 7.20 -4.18 17.78
N GLN A 62 5.93 -4.43 18.02
CA GLN A 62 5.15 -3.80 19.08
C GLN A 62 4.11 -4.79 19.65
N PRO A 63 3.58 -4.54 20.86
CA PRO A 63 2.51 -5.38 21.40
C PRO A 63 1.30 -5.38 20.46
N TYR A 64 0.76 -6.57 20.16
CA TYR A 64 -0.38 -6.73 19.27
C TYR A 64 -1.57 -7.34 19.99
N THR A 65 -2.61 -6.55 20.22
CA THR A 65 -3.79 -6.93 21.03
C THR A 65 -4.47 -8.22 20.54
N PRO A 66 -4.68 -8.48 19.21
CA PRO A 66 -5.27 -9.73 18.75
C PRO A 66 -4.43 -10.98 19.06
N MET A 67 -3.15 -10.81 19.39
CA MET A 67 -2.24 -11.86 19.85
C MET A 67 -1.95 -11.75 21.35
N MET A 68 -2.93 -11.29 22.14
CA MET A 68 -2.83 -11.14 23.60
C MET A 68 -1.64 -10.28 24.06
N GLY A 69 -1.23 -9.30 23.24
CA GLY A 69 -0.13 -8.39 23.52
C GLY A 69 1.26 -8.95 23.21
N GLU A 70 1.35 -10.09 22.54
CA GLU A 70 2.64 -10.59 22.07
C GLU A 70 3.30 -9.60 21.09
N MET A 71 4.63 -9.52 21.14
CA MET A 71 5.41 -8.66 20.25
C MET A 71 5.32 -9.16 18.81
N SER A 72 4.86 -8.31 17.91
CA SER A 72 4.69 -8.65 16.50
C SER A 72 5.04 -7.46 15.61
N ASN A 73 5.55 -7.73 14.42
CA ASN A 73 5.81 -6.71 13.40
C ASN A 73 4.48 -6.28 12.77
N VAL A 74 3.88 -5.23 13.29
CA VAL A 74 2.58 -4.72 12.85
C VAL A 74 2.64 -3.21 12.62
N TRP A 75 1.92 -2.73 11.61
CA TRP A 75 1.87 -1.30 11.28
C TRP A 75 1.11 -0.50 12.32
N PHE A 76 0.10 -1.10 12.92
CA PHE A 76 -0.67 -0.50 14.01
C PHE A 76 -1.29 -1.59 14.87
N ASP A 77 -1.59 -1.27 16.11
CA ASP A 77 -2.40 -2.14 16.95
C ASP A 77 -3.89 -1.98 16.61
N ARG A 78 -4.65 -3.06 16.79
CA ARG A 78 -6.11 -3.08 16.67
C ARG A 78 -6.72 -3.94 17.77
N TYR A 79 -7.93 -3.62 18.19
CA TYR A 79 -8.58 -4.37 19.26
C TYR A 79 -8.98 -5.78 18.83
N LYS A 80 -9.39 -5.95 17.57
CA LYS A 80 -9.63 -7.26 16.95
C LYS A 80 -9.64 -7.15 15.41
N ILE A 81 -9.46 -8.29 14.73
CA ILE A 81 -9.59 -8.38 13.28
C ILE A 81 -11.08 -8.47 12.95
N SER A 82 -11.72 -7.34 12.75
CA SER A 82 -13.14 -7.23 12.40
C SER A 82 -13.43 -5.84 11.83
N MET A 83 -14.28 -5.79 10.82
CA MET A 83 -14.72 -4.52 10.22
C MET A 83 -15.51 -3.65 11.22
N ASP A 84 -16.25 -4.27 12.15
CA ASP A 84 -17.04 -3.56 13.16
C ASP A 84 -16.22 -3.08 14.39
N SER A 85 -14.92 -3.38 14.43
CA SER A 85 -14.04 -2.90 15.50
C SER A 85 -13.73 -1.43 15.32
N CYS A 86 -13.57 -0.69 16.42
CA CYS A 86 -13.03 0.66 16.38
C CYS A 86 -11.56 0.66 15.95
N GLU A 87 -11.13 1.73 15.30
CA GLU A 87 -9.72 1.96 14.96
C GLU A 87 -8.94 2.43 16.19
N ASN A 88 -7.73 1.94 16.37
CA ASN A 88 -6.74 2.50 17.30
C ASN A 88 -6.00 3.64 16.59
N LEU A 89 -6.62 4.83 16.57
CA LEU A 89 -6.11 5.97 15.80
C LEU A 89 -4.75 6.46 16.28
N GLU A 90 -4.46 6.38 17.57
CA GLU A 90 -3.14 6.76 18.10
C GLU A 90 -2.03 5.91 17.49
N SER A 91 -2.25 4.60 17.43
CA SER A 91 -1.31 3.66 16.82
C SER A 91 -1.18 3.88 15.30
N VAL A 92 -2.30 4.08 14.60
CA VAL A 92 -2.31 4.37 13.15
C VAL A 92 -1.58 5.67 12.84
N ASP A 93 -1.87 6.75 13.58
CA ASP A 93 -1.31 8.08 13.33
C ASP A 93 0.19 8.13 13.59
N SER A 94 0.63 7.47 14.67
CA SER A 94 2.06 7.32 14.97
C SER A 94 2.81 6.66 13.82
N MET A 95 2.25 5.60 13.24
CA MET A 95 2.86 4.91 12.10
C MET A 95 2.78 5.73 10.82
N CYS A 96 1.70 6.48 10.58
CA CYS A 96 1.62 7.42 9.45
C CYS A 96 2.76 8.45 9.49
N GLN A 97 3.13 8.96 10.67
CA GLN A 97 4.27 9.86 10.81
C GLN A 97 5.59 9.20 10.42
N ILE A 98 5.81 7.95 10.87
CA ILE A 98 7.03 7.19 10.55
C ILE A 98 7.10 6.92 9.03
N LEU A 99 6.01 6.46 8.41
CA LEU A 99 5.95 6.19 6.98
C LEU A 99 6.03 7.47 6.12
N THR A 100 5.57 8.61 6.65
CA THR A 100 5.77 9.92 6.03
C THR A 100 7.25 10.25 5.87
N ASN A 101 8.10 9.88 6.84
CA ASN A 101 9.55 10.08 6.71
C ASN A 101 10.14 9.26 5.55
N LEU A 102 9.65 8.03 5.35
CA LEU A 102 10.06 7.19 4.22
C LEU A 102 9.67 7.82 2.86
N ILE A 103 8.45 8.38 2.76
CA ILE A 103 8.01 9.13 1.57
C ILE A 103 8.89 10.36 1.35
N ASN A 104 9.16 11.11 2.41
CA ASN A 104 10.00 12.31 2.35
C ASN A 104 11.45 11.99 1.95
N ASP A 105 11.98 10.83 2.32
CA ASP A 105 13.30 10.38 1.87
C ASP A 105 13.32 10.19 0.34
N GLU A 106 12.27 9.60 -0.24
CA GLU A 106 12.16 9.47 -1.70
C GLU A 106 12.02 10.85 -2.37
N VAL A 107 11.26 11.76 -1.79
CA VAL A 107 11.12 13.13 -2.30
C VAL A 107 12.46 13.87 -2.28
N LYS A 108 13.28 13.72 -1.22
CA LYS A 108 14.62 14.29 -1.13
C LYS A 108 15.58 13.76 -2.21
N THR A 109 15.35 12.54 -2.72
CA THR A 109 16.13 11.99 -3.84
C THR A 109 15.66 12.52 -5.21
N GLY A 110 14.65 13.38 -5.26
CA GLY A 110 14.13 13.99 -6.47
C GLY A 110 12.87 13.31 -7.05
N ILE A 111 12.27 12.34 -6.33
CA ILE A 111 11.03 11.70 -6.77
C ILE A 111 9.83 12.54 -6.32
N ALA A 112 9.06 13.06 -7.28
CA ALA A 112 7.84 13.79 -6.96
C ALA A 112 6.80 12.86 -6.31
N LYS A 113 5.95 13.36 -5.39
CA LYS A 113 4.96 12.55 -4.69
C LYS A 113 3.97 11.85 -5.64
N ASN A 114 3.56 12.52 -6.72
CA ASN A 114 2.74 11.92 -7.77
C ASN A 114 3.48 10.86 -8.62
N ARG A 115 4.71 10.52 -8.26
CA ARG A 115 5.51 9.41 -8.78
C ARG A 115 5.77 8.34 -7.71
N ILE A 116 5.02 8.38 -6.60
CA ILE A 116 5.10 7.39 -5.51
C ILE A 116 3.76 6.64 -5.43
N LEU A 117 3.81 5.31 -5.47
CA LEU A 117 2.67 4.43 -5.18
C LEU A 117 2.80 3.87 -3.76
N LEU A 118 1.68 3.79 -3.08
CA LEU A 118 1.57 3.19 -1.75
C LEU A 118 0.66 1.96 -1.82
N GLY A 119 1.03 0.90 -1.15
CA GLY A 119 0.11 -0.23 -1.04
C GLY A 119 0.66 -1.35 -0.18
N GLY A 120 -0.10 -2.43 -0.08
CA GLY A 120 0.33 -3.56 0.72
C GLY A 120 -0.68 -4.69 0.76
N PHE A 121 -0.28 -5.73 1.49
CA PHE A 121 -1.08 -6.92 1.75
C PHE A 121 -1.71 -6.85 3.15
N SER A 122 -2.97 -7.25 3.30
CA SER A 122 -3.68 -7.36 4.57
C SER A 122 -3.64 -6.03 5.36
N MET A 123 -3.07 -6.02 6.57
CA MET A 123 -2.87 -4.81 7.37
C MET A 123 -2.05 -3.74 6.62
N GLY A 124 -1.07 -4.14 5.79
CA GLY A 124 -0.30 -3.22 4.96
C GLY A 124 -1.16 -2.45 3.96
N GLY A 125 -2.19 -3.09 3.39
CA GLY A 125 -3.17 -2.44 2.53
C GLY A 125 -4.02 -1.42 3.29
N ALA A 126 -4.48 -1.76 4.51
CA ALA A 126 -5.19 -0.83 5.39
C ALA A 126 -4.33 0.39 5.74
N MET A 127 -3.08 0.15 6.14
CA MET A 127 -2.13 1.22 6.48
C MET A 127 -1.84 2.14 5.28
N ALA A 128 -1.69 1.58 4.07
CA ALA A 128 -1.50 2.36 2.86
C ALA A 128 -2.70 3.26 2.54
N MET A 129 -3.93 2.79 2.76
CA MET A 129 -5.14 3.60 2.59
C MET A 129 -5.20 4.75 3.62
N HIS A 130 -4.89 4.50 4.90
CA HIS A 130 -4.78 5.56 5.90
C HIS A 130 -3.73 6.60 5.52
N LEU A 131 -2.53 6.15 5.16
CA LEU A 131 -1.41 7.02 4.82
C LEU A 131 -1.72 7.91 3.60
N ALA A 132 -2.27 7.33 2.54
CA ALA A 132 -2.57 8.06 1.32
C ALA A 132 -3.75 9.02 1.48
N TYR A 133 -4.91 8.53 1.92
CA TYR A 133 -6.13 9.32 1.91
C TYR A 133 -6.21 10.39 2.99
N ARG A 134 -5.42 10.23 4.05
CA ARG A 134 -5.38 11.21 5.14
C ARG A 134 -4.21 12.18 5.03
N PHE A 135 -3.03 11.71 4.65
CA PHE A 135 -1.78 12.48 4.76
C PHE A 135 -1.10 12.78 3.42
N HIS A 136 -1.26 11.91 2.41
CA HIS A 136 -0.53 12.02 1.12
C HIS A 136 -1.46 11.85 -0.09
N ARG A 137 -2.45 12.72 -0.20
CA ARG A 137 -3.48 12.68 -1.27
C ARG A 137 -2.92 12.97 -2.67
N ASP A 138 -1.68 13.38 -2.76
CA ASP A 138 -0.94 13.73 -3.96
C ASP A 138 -0.03 12.58 -4.48
N VAL A 139 -0.12 11.37 -3.90
CA VAL A 139 0.57 10.18 -4.44
C VAL A 139 -0.08 9.68 -5.72
N ALA A 140 0.66 8.88 -6.50
CA ALA A 140 0.22 8.37 -7.80
C ALA A 140 -1.01 7.45 -7.72
N GLY A 141 -1.13 6.67 -6.65
CA GLY A 141 -2.22 5.73 -6.44
C GLY A 141 -2.00 4.87 -5.20
N VAL A 142 -2.99 4.06 -4.88
CA VAL A 142 -3.01 3.17 -3.71
C VAL A 142 -3.43 1.77 -4.14
N PHE A 143 -2.85 0.73 -3.55
CA PHE A 143 -3.39 -0.62 -3.70
C PHE A 143 -3.52 -1.34 -2.35
N ALA A 144 -4.53 -2.19 -2.25
CA ALA A 144 -4.79 -3.02 -1.07
C ALA A 144 -5.14 -4.45 -1.52
N LEU A 145 -4.26 -5.40 -1.19
CA LEU A 145 -4.44 -6.81 -1.45
C LEU A 145 -4.93 -7.48 -0.17
N SER A 146 -6.10 -8.10 -0.19
CA SER A 146 -6.77 -8.72 0.97
C SER A 146 -6.84 -7.79 2.20
N GLY A 147 -7.08 -6.50 1.96
CA GLY A 147 -7.13 -5.45 2.98
C GLY A 147 -8.50 -4.78 3.07
N PHE A 148 -8.79 -4.18 4.22
CA PHE A 148 -10.04 -3.46 4.47
C PHE A 148 -9.84 -2.28 5.43
N LEU A 149 -10.77 -1.32 5.41
CA LEU A 149 -10.93 -0.28 6.42
C LEU A 149 -12.11 -0.62 7.34
N ASN A 150 -12.03 -0.22 8.60
CA ASN A 150 -13.12 -0.40 9.55
C ASN A 150 -14.37 0.38 9.09
N LYS A 151 -15.56 -0.08 9.48
CA LYS A 151 -16.86 0.48 9.05
C LYS A 151 -16.99 1.99 9.28
N ASP A 152 -16.50 2.44 10.44
CA ASP A 152 -16.53 3.85 10.82
C ASP A 152 -15.15 4.53 10.68
N SER A 153 -14.34 4.05 9.73
CA SER A 153 -12.96 4.54 9.55
C SER A 153 -12.91 6.06 9.43
N VAL A 154 -11.92 6.64 10.09
CA VAL A 154 -11.62 8.07 9.99
C VAL A 154 -11.29 8.48 8.54
N VAL A 155 -10.76 7.56 7.73
CA VAL A 155 -10.51 7.79 6.29
C VAL A 155 -11.78 8.29 5.58
N TYR A 156 -12.91 7.63 5.81
CA TYR A 156 -14.18 8.02 5.18
C TYR A 156 -14.66 9.41 5.59
N LYS A 157 -14.41 9.78 6.85
CA LYS A 157 -14.78 11.12 7.37
C LYS A 157 -13.91 12.19 6.75
N GLU A 158 -12.61 11.96 6.68
CA GLU A 158 -11.66 12.95 6.18
C GLU A 158 -11.77 13.19 4.67
N ILE A 159 -12.10 12.17 3.86
CA ILE A 159 -12.23 12.37 2.42
C ILE A 159 -13.55 13.00 1.98
N LYS A 160 -14.60 12.94 2.82
CA LYS A 160 -15.90 13.57 2.55
C LYS A 160 -15.80 15.06 2.23
N GLU A 161 -14.87 15.76 2.87
CA GLU A 161 -14.72 17.21 2.77
C GLU A 161 -13.70 17.63 1.71
N VAL A 162 -13.09 16.66 1.03
CA VAL A 162 -12.03 16.93 0.06
C VAL A 162 -12.60 17.23 -1.32
N LYS A 163 -12.21 18.38 -1.87
CA LYS A 163 -12.62 18.81 -3.22
C LYS A 163 -11.59 18.51 -4.32
N CYS A 164 -10.42 17.95 -3.96
CA CYS A 164 -9.39 17.60 -4.93
C CYS A 164 -9.54 16.14 -5.40
N ARG A 165 -8.91 15.83 -6.53
CA ARG A 165 -8.81 14.45 -7.01
C ARG A 165 -8.02 13.61 -6.00
N LEU A 166 -8.59 12.48 -5.60
CA LEU A 166 -7.96 11.48 -4.73
C LEU A 166 -7.19 10.44 -5.57
N PRO A 167 -6.12 9.84 -5.02
CA PRO A 167 -5.40 8.76 -5.69
C PRO A 167 -6.31 7.57 -5.97
N GLU A 168 -6.15 6.95 -7.16
CA GLU A 168 -6.92 5.77 -7.58
C GLU A 168 -6.60 4.58 -6.66
N LEU A 169 -7.62 3.78 -6.31
CA LEU A 169 -7.49 2.57 -5.51
C LEU A 169 -7.61 1.32 -6.38
N PHE A 170 -6.61 0.46 -6.32
CA PHE A 170 -6.66 -0.91 -6.82
C PHE A 170 -6.85 -1.88 -5.64
N GLN A 171 -7.89 -2.71 -5.69
CA GLN A 171 -8.10 -3.75 -4.69
C GLN A 171 -8.19 -5.13 -5.33
N TRP A 172 -7.67 -6.12 -4.61
CA TRP A 172 -7.82 -7.52 -4.93
C TRP A 172 -8.10 -8.33 -3.68
N HIS A 173 -9.00 -9.35 -3.78
CA HIS A 173 -9.38 -10.17 -2.63
C HIS A 173 -9.68 -11.61 -3.04
N GLY A 174 -9.27 -12.58 -2.22
CA GLY A 174 -9.67 -13.96 -2.35
C GLY A 174 -11.11 -14.18 -1.86
N ASN A 175 -11.97 -14.83 -2.67
CA ASN A 175 -13.37 -15.04 -2.27
C ASN A 175 -13.56 -16.16 -1.23
N ALA A 176 -12.51 -16.93 -0.93
CA ALA A 176 -12.49 -17.95 0.12
C ALA A 176 -11.71 -17.48 1.37
N ASP A 177 -11.32 -16.20 1.44
CA ASP A 177 -10.61 -15.63 2.59
C ASP A 177 -11.49 -15.69 3.86
N THR A 178 -11.03 -16.47 4.85
CA THR A 178 -11.72 -16.64 6.13
C THR A 178 -11.12 -15.82 7.27
N LEU A 179 -9.97 -15.19 7.05
CA LEU A 179 -9.31 -14.31 8.01
C LEU A 179 -9.75 -12.86 7.85
N VAL A 180 -9.69 -12.36 6.63
CA VAL A 180 -10.22 -11.06 6.22
C VAL A 180 -11.34 -11.33 5.23
N LEU A 181 -12.58 -11.25 5.69
CA LEU A 181 -13.72 -11.62 4.86
C LEU A 181 -13.78 -10.76 3.59
N PRO A 182 -14.04 -11.36 2.41
CA PRO A 182 -14.11 -10.62 1.13
C PRO A 182 -15.08 -9.45 1.17
N GLN A 183 -16.20 -9.61 1.88
CA GLN A 183 -17.23 -8.59 2.06
C GLN A 183 -16.68 -7.31 2.72
N TRP A 184 -15.65 -7.42 3.58
CA TRP A 184 -15.03 -6.24 4.20
C TRP A 184 -14.23 -5.41 3.18
N GLY A 185 -13.52 -6.09 2.27
CA GLY A 185 -12.83 -5.42 1.14
C GLY A 185 -13.81 -4.79 0.15
N GLU A 186 -14.88 -5.50 -0.19
CA GLU A 186 -15.95 -5.02 -1.07
C GLU A 186 -16.64 -3.78 -0.50
N GLU A 187 -17.00 -3.81 0.79
CA GLU A 187 -17.64 -2.68 1.46
C GLU A 187 -16.70 -1.47 1.52
N THR A 188 -15.42 -1.69 1.84
CA THR A 188 -14.39 -0.64 1.78
C THR A 188 -14.35 0.01 0.41
N ASN A 189 -14.31 -0.79 -0.67
CA ASN A 189 -14.30 -0.31 -2.05
C ASN A 189 -15.55 0.51 -2.37
N LYS A 190 -16.72 -0.02 -2.02
CA LYS A 190 -18.02 0.60 -2.26
C LYS A 190 -18.14 1.96 -1.55
N ILE A 191 -17.73 2.04 -0.29
CA ILE A 191 -17.77 3.30 0.46
C ILE A 191 -16.81 4.31 -0.17
N LEU A 192 -15.55 3.95 -0.44
CA LEU A 192 -14.57 4.84 -1.05
C LEU A 192 -15.05 5.33 -2.43
N LYS A 193 -15.63 4.46 -3.25
CA LYS A 193 -16.22 4.82 -4.54
C LYS A 193 -17.36 5.81 -4.38
N SER A 194 -18.24 5.63 -3.40
CA SER A 194 -19.35 6.54 -3.12
C SER A 194 -18.88 7.93 -2.66
N LEU A 195 -17.68 8.01 -2.11
CA LEU A 195 -17.01 9.23 -1.67
C LEU A 195 -16.13 9.88 -2.77
N GLY A 196 -16.22 9.39 -4.02
CA GLY A 196 -15.56 9.97 -5.18
C GLY A 196 -14.15 9.44 -5.48
N VAL A 197 -13.68 8.39 -4.78
CA VAL A 197 -12.43 7.71 -5.14
C VAL A 197 -12.65 6.86 -6.39
N THR A 198 -11.78 6.99 -7.39
CA THR A 198 -11.76 6.05 -8.52
C THR A 198 -11.22 4.72 -8.02
N THR A 199 -12.02 3.66 -8.09
CA THR A 199 -11.67 2.35 -7.54
C THR A 199 -11.83 1.23 -8.57
N THR A 200 -10.94 0.24 -8.50
CA THR A 200 -11.13 -1.06 -9.13
C THR A 200 -11.09 -2.15 -8.06
N PHE A 201 -12.01 -3.11 -8.14
CA PHE A 201 -12.06 -4.26 -7.25
C PHE A 201 -12.06 -5.55 -8.06
N HIS A 202 -11.14 -6.44 -7.73
CA HIS A 202 -11.03 -7.76 -8.33
C HIS A 202 -11.13 -8.84 -7.26
N SER A 203 -11.64 -10.00 -7.64
CA SER A 203 -11.64 -11.17 -6.77
C SER A 203 -11.09 -12.40 -7.48
N SER A 204 -10.50 -13.30 -6.70
CA SER A 204 -10.06 -14.62 -7.17
C SER A 204 -10.91 -15.71 -6.55
N PRO A 205 -11.50 -16.63 -7.36
CA PRO A 205 -12.22 -17.77 -6.84
C PRO A 205 -11.29 -18.73 -6.09
N ASN A 206 -11.77 -19.31 -5.00
CA ASN A 206 -11.06 -20.31 -4.19
C ASN A 206 -9.71 -19.86 -3.62
N MET A 207 -9.44 -18.56 -3.59
CA MET A 207 -8.25 -17.96 -3.00
C MET A 207 -8.54 -17.58 -1.55
N TYR A 208 -7.69 -18.03 -0.64
CA TYR A 208 -7.75 -17.70 0.80
C TYR A 208 -7.03 -16.38 1.09
N HIS A 209 -6.54 -16.21 2.33
CA HIS A 209 -5.76 -15.02 2.73
C HIS A 209 -4.32 -15.13 2.23
N GLU A 210 -4.12 -14.97 0.95
CA GLU A 210 -2.84 -15.22 0.28
C GLU A 210 -2.67 -14.32 -0.95
N LEU A 211 -1.49 -14.36 -1.56
CA LEU A 211 -1.20 -13.75 -2.86
C LEU A 211 -1.19 -14.83 -3.95
N ASN A 212 -1.56 -14.48 -5.17
CA ASN A 212 -1.44 -15.38 -6.31
C ASN A 212 -0.82 -14.70 -7.55
N LEU A 213 -0.40 -15.52 -8.50
CA LEU A 213 0.28 -15.07 -9.72
C LEU A 213 -0.59 -14.12 -10.57
N ARG A 214 -1.89 -14.40 -10.69
CA ARG A 214 -2.83 -13.60 -11.48
C ARG A 214 -2.97 -12.20 -10.87
N GLU A 215 -3.16 -12.11 -9.56
CA GLU A 215 -3.23 -10.87 -8.82
C GLU A 215 -1.97 -10.01 -9.03
N LEU A 216 -0.78 -10.61 -8.84
CA LEU A 216 0.48 -9.90 -8.99
C LEU A 216 0.74 -9.43 -10.43
N HIS A 217 0.29 -10.17 -11.45
CA HIS A 217 0.36 -9.72 -12.84
C HIS A 217 -0.56 -8.51 -13.10
N HIS A 218 -1.80 -8.54 -12.60
CA HIS A 218 -2.71 -7.41 -12.72
C HIS A 218 -2.22 -6.19 -11.95
N LEU A 219 -1.70 -6.39 -10.74
CA LEU A 219 -1.08 -5.33 -9.96
C LEU A 219 0.10 -4.71 -10.71
N LYS A 220 1.00 -5.53 -11.28
CA LYS A 220 2.15 -5.05 -12.06
C LYS A 220 1.72 -4.20 -13.25
N ALA A 221 0.69 -4.62 -13.98
CA ALA A 221 0.13 -3.87 -15.10
C ALA A 221 -0.48 -2.54 -14.64
N TRP A 222 -1.21 -2.55 -13.52
CA TRP A 222 -1.78 -1.33 -12.94
C TRP A 222 -0.70 -0.36 -12.44
N ILE A 223 0.36 -0.86 -11.78
CA ILE A 223 1.50 -0.05 -11.35
C ILE A 223 2.12 0.69 -12.56
N LEU A 224 2.37 -0.01 -13.67
CA LEU A 224 2.94 0.59 -14.88
C LEU A 224 2.00 1.63 -15.53
N LYS A 225 0.67 1.46 -15.40
CA LYS A 225 -0.31 2.44 -15.84
C LYS A 225 -0.26 3.72 -14.98
N GLN A 226 -0.12 3.58 -13.66
CA GLN A 226 -0.05 4.72 -12.74
C GLN A 226 1.29 5.44 -12.78
N LEU A 227 2.36 4.70 -13.04
CA LEU A 227 3.73 5.20 -13.09
C LEU A 227 4.35 4.90 -14.48
N PRO A 228 3.87 5.54 -15.55
CA PRO A 228 4.48 5.35 -16.87
C PRO A 228 5.93 5.83 -16.88
N THR A 229 6.74 5.31 -17.82
CA THR A 229 8.08 5.84 -18.09
C THR A 229 7.97 7.28 -18.58
N ASP A 230 8.78 8.18 -18.03
CA ASP A 230 8.85 9.56 -18.50
C ASP A 230 9.57 9.61 -19.86
N PHE A 231 8.81 9.53 -20.95
CA PHE A 231 9.30 9.88 -22.28
C PHE A 231 9.41 11.39 -22.47
N THR A 232 10.11 12.08 -21.56
CA THR A 232 10.47 13.48 -21.75
C THR A 232 11.91 13.55 -22.28
N GLY A 233 12.10 13.41 -23.58
CA GLY A 233 13.37 13.76 -24.17
C GLY A 233 13.87 12.95 -25.36
N ALA A 234 13.04 12.71 -26.41
CA ALA A 234 13.57 12.44 -27.75
C ALA A 234 12.47 12.50 -28.81
N GLN A 235 11.99 13.70 -29.15
CA GLN A 235 11.45 14.02 -30.50
C GLN A 235 11.01 15.48 -30.57
N LYS A 236 11.98 16.42 -30.41
CA LYS A 236 11.88 17.76 -30.97
C LYS A 236 13.22 18.12 -31.60
N SER A 237 13.57 17.45 -32.63
CA SER A 237 14.62 17.92 -33.56
C SER A 237 14.70 16.93 -34.74
N GLN A 238 13.75 17.08 -35.65
CA GLN A 238 13.93 16.80 -37.09
C GLN A 238 12.62 17.15 -37.82
N VAL A 239 12.37 18.44 -37.98
CA VAL A 239 11.73 19.00 -39.18
C VAL A 239 12.34 20.39 -39.33
N LEU A 240 13.35 20.46 -40.12
CA LEU A 240 13.76 21.60 -40.96
C LEU A 240 14.03 21.05 -42.35
#